data_36a9b9dac9073e21d2d2a1610c034d64
#
_entry.id   36a9b9dac9073e21d2d2a1610c034d64
#
_cell.length_a   1.000
_cell.length_b   1.000
_cell.length_c   1.000
_cell.angle_alpha   90.00
_cell.angle_beta   90.00
_cell.angle_gamma   90.00
#
_symmetry.space_group_name_H-M   'P 1'
#
loop_
_entity.id
_entity.type
_entity.pdbx_description
1 polymer ?
#
loop_
_entity_poly.entity_id
_entity_poly.type
_entity_poly.pdbx_seq_one_letter_code
_entity_poly.pdbx_strand_id
1 'polypeptide(L)'
;VQQIVDSAGVSKPTLYYYFGSKQGLLEALLNEHFQPMEQKLIEASETGKNIPEKLYRIARAFFNGASEDPKFHMLMMALFYSGRKSEGFRTVYPMIDRFYHLCVDVFDNASAELGNMNGRQEQFAVGFSGILMHYLMMTAGDQSDLSNLVVRDEEVYRLVHQFMYGIYS
;
A
#
# COMPACT_ATOMS: atom_id res chain seq x y z
N VAL A 1 -20.38 -5.46 -14.61
CA VAL A 1 -20.10 -6.77 -15.25
C VAL A 1 -20.32 -6.70 -16.77
N GLN A 2 -21.47 -6.15 -17.27
CA GLN A 2 -21.73 -6.12 -18.73
C GLN A 2 -20.59 -5.46 -19.51
N GLN A 3 -20.16 -4.27 -19.11
CA GLN A 3 -19.06 -3.56 -19.77
C GLN A 3 -17.75 -4.36 -19.76
N ILE A 4 -17.48 -5.11 -18.65
CA ILE A 4 -16.27 -5.94 -18.54
C ILE A 4 -16.31 -7.09 -19.55
N VAL A 5 -17.42 -7.83 -19.64
CA VAL A 5 -17.52 -8.96 -20.58
C VAL A 5 -17.52 -8.48 -22.04
N ASP A 6 -18.14 -7.34 -22.32
CA ASP A 6 -18.14 -6.74 -23.65
C ASP A 6 -16.73 -6.32 -24.07
N SER A 7 -15.97 -5.69 -23.16
CA SER A 7 -14.56 -5.32 -23.38
C SER A 7 -13.65 -6.54 -23.55
N ALA A 8 -13.88 -7.59 -22.79
CA ALA A 8 -13.06 -8.81 -22.82
C ALA A 8 -13.47 -9.78 -23.95
N GLY A 9 -14.57 -9.54 -24.65
CA GLY A 9 -15.06 -10.44 -25.69
C GLY A 9 -15.53 -11.81 -25.17
N VAL A 10 -15.96 -11.89 -23.91
CA VAL A 10 -16.41 -13.13 -23.27
C VAL A 10 -17.87 -13.04 -22.85
N SER A 11 -18.50 -14.18 -22.55
CA SER A 11 -19.86 -14.20 -22.04
C SER A 11 -19.92 -14.06 -20.52
N LYS A 12 -21.03 -13.57 -19.96
CA LYS A 12 -21.26 -13.57 -18.49
C LYS A 12 -21.11 -14.96 -17.87
N PRO A 13 -21.70 -16.03 -18.43
CA PRO A 13 -21.50 -17.38 -17.90
C PRO A 13 -20.00 -17.76 -17.84
N THR A 14 -19.24 -17.43 -18.88
CA THR A 14 -17.78 -17.68 -18.90
C THR A 14 -17.08 -16.94 -17.78
N LEU A 15 -17.37 -15.65 -17.57
CA LEU A 15 -16.79 -14.86 -16.49
C LEU A 15 -17.12 -15.47 -15.10
N TYR A 16 -18.38 -15.81 -14.86
CA TYR A 16 -18.80 -16.42 -13.60
C TYR A 16 -18.27 -17.84 -13.40
N TYR A 17 -18.00 -18.56 -14.46
CA TYR A 17 -17.35 -19.88 -14.38
C TYR A 17 -15.93 -19.75 -13.79
N TYR A 18 -15.16 -18.75 -14.21
CA TYR A 18 -13.78 -18.53 -13.72
C TYR A 18 -13.71 -17.84 -12.36
N PHE A 19 -14.53 -16.85 -12.12
CA PHE A 19 -14.42 -15.99 -10.94
C PHE A 19 -15.51 -16.21 -9.89
N GLY A 20 -16.51 -17.04 -10.17
CA GLY A 20 -17.63 -17.37 -9.28
C GLY A 20 -18.62 -16.21 -9.11
N SER A 21 -18.13 -15.00 -8.87
CA SER A 21 -18.94 -13.82 -8.56
C SER A 21 -18.27 -12.53 -9.04
N LYS A 22 -19.01 -11.41 -8.98
CA LYS A 22 -18.42 -10.07 -9.18
C LYS A 22 -17.34 -9.77 -8.13
N GLN A 23 -17.56 -10.21 -6.88
CA GLN A 23 -16.59 -10.06 -5.81
C GLN A 23 -15.34 -10.90 -6.09
N GLY A 24 -15.47 -12.17 -6.50
CA GLY A 24 -14.33 -13.02 -6.86
C GLY A 24 -13.52 -12.45 -8.01
N LEU A 25 -14.16 -11.81 -8.99
CA LEU A 25 -13.45 -11.08 -10.04
C LEU A 25 -12.65 -9.90 -9.48
N LEU A 26 -13.24 -9.12 -8.56
CA LEU A 26 -12.54 -8.01 -7.92
C LEU A 26 -11.35 -8.50 -7.08
N GLU A 27 -11.54 -9.56 -6.31
CA GLU A 27 -10.49 -10.20 -5.52
C GLU A 27 -9.33 -10.69 -6.40
N ALA A 28 -9.63 -11.35 -7.50
CA ALA A 28 -8.61 -11.82 -8.44
C ALA A 28 -7.82 -10.66 -9.04
N LEU A 29 -8.51 -9.61 -9.50
CA LEU A 29 -7.88 -8.40 -10.04
C LEU A 29 -6.98 -7.72 -9.01
N LEU A 30 -7.49 -7.52 -7.80
CA LEU A 30 -6.70 -6.87 -6.75
C LEU A 30 -5.48 -7.70 -6.37
N ASN A 31 -5.60 -9.02 -6.26
CA ASN A 31 -4.47 -9.89 -5.94
C ASN A 31 -3.40 -9.88 -7.04
N GLU A 32 -3.80 -9.95 -8.32
CA GLU A 32 -2.87 -9.93 -9.46
C GLU A 32 -1.99 -8.68 -9.45
N HIS A 33 -2.59 -7.51 -9.21
CA HIS A 33 -1.86 -6.24 -9.17
C HIS A 33 -1.11 -6.01 -7.86
N PHE A 34 -1.60 -6.53 -6.73
CA PHE A 34 -0.99 -6.32 -5.43
C PHE A 34 0.25 -7.19 -5.21
N GLN A 35 0.27 -8.44 -5.70
CA GLN A 35 1.37 -9.38 -5.47
C GLN A 35 2.76 -8.83 -5.83
N PRO A 36 2.98 -8.21 -7.01
CA PRO A 36 4.30 -7.64 -7.35
C PRO A 36 4.74 -6.53 -6.40
N MET A 37 3.81 -5.69 -5.96
CA MET A 37 4.07 -4.63 -5.00
C MET A 37 4.40 -5.20 -3.62
N GLU A 38 3.62 -6.17 -3.15
CA GLU A 38 3.84 -6.85 -1.88
C GLU A 38 5.21 -7.50 -1.81
N GLN A 39 5.63 -8.18 -2.87
CA GLN A 39 6.96 -8.80 -2.94
C GLN A 39 8.08 -7.76 -2.79
N LYS A 40 7.98 -6.62 -3.48
CA LYS A 40 8.93 -5.51 -3.36
C LYS A 40 8.97 -4.91 -1.95
N LEU A 41 7.82 -4.83 -1.27
CA LEU A 41 7.73 -4.34 0.11
C LEU A 41 8.39 -5.32 1.09
N ILE A 42 8.18 -6.63 0.92
CA ILE A 42 8.83 -7.67 1.72
C ILE A 42 10.35 -7.60 1.54
N GLU A 43 10.85 -7.60 0.31
CA GLU A 43 12.29 -7.48 0.02
C GLU A 43 12.90 -6.20 0.62
N ALA A 44 12.16 -5.08 0.55
CA ALA A 44 12.59 -3.82 1.15
C ALA A 44 12.67 -3.90 2.68
N SER A 45 11.77 -4.64 3.34
CA SER A 45 11.75 -4.83 4.80
C SER A 45 12.89 -5.71 5.32
N GLU A 46 13.35 -6.65 4.50
CA GLU A 46 14.44 -7.56 4.84
C GLU A 46 15.83 -6.93 4.64
N THR A 47 15.89 -5.86 3.83
CA THR A 47 17.15 -5.19 3.48
C THR A 47 17.32 -3.88 4.23
N GLY A 48 18.57 -3.49 4.52
CA GLY A 48 18.91 -2.27 5.24
C GLY A 48 19.75 -2.55 6.49
N LYS A 49 20.71 -1.66 6.76
CA LYS A 49 21.69 -1.81 7.84
C LYS A 49 21.13 -1.38 9.21
N ASN A 50 20.12 -0.54 9.21
CA ASN A 50 19.49 0.05 10.39
C ASN A 50 18.02 0.41 10.07
N ILE A 51 17.26 0.78 11.08
CA ILE A 51 15.85 1.10 10.94
C ILE A 51 15.56 2.27 9.99
N PRO A 52 16.24 3.42 10.05
CA PRO A 52 16.01 4.49 9.09
C PRO A 52 16.18 4.04 7.64
N GLU A 53 17.18 3.22 7.34
CA GLU A 53 17.39 2.69 6.00
C GLU A 53 16.29 1.71 5.58
N LYS A 54 15.85 0.81 6.49
CA LYS A 54 14.73 -0.11 6.22
C LYS A 54 13.44 0.66 5.93
N LEU A 55 13.08 1.63 6.76
CA LEU A 55 11.90 2.46 6.56
C LEU A 55 11.97 3.26 5.25
N TYR A 56 13.14 3.79 4.91
CA TYR A 56 13.36 4.45 3.63
C TYR A 56 13.11 3.49 2.45
N ARG A 57 13.65 2.26 2.49
CA ARG A 57 13.46 1.26 1.43
C ARG A 57 11.99 0.86 1.28
N ILE A 58 11.29 0.65 2.39
CA ILE A 58 9.85 0.35 2.39
C ILE A 58 9.05 1.52 1.80
N ALA A 59 9.32 2.74 2.25
CA ALA A 59 8.66 3.94 1.72
C ALA A 59 8.94 4.09 0.22
N ARG A 60 10.18 3.84 -0.21
CA ARG A 60 10.56 3.89 -1.62
C ARG A 60 9.86 2.83 -2.46
N ALA A 61 9.79 1.59 -1.97
CA ALA A 61 9.05 0.50 -2.63
C ALA A 61 7.56 0.82 -2.74
N PHE A 62 6.96 1.39 -1.68
CA PHE A 62 5.57 1.84 -1.66
C PHE A 62 5.29 2.89 -2.74
N PHE A 63 6.07 3.97 -2.79
CA PHE A 63 5.87 5.03 -3.78
C PHE A 63 6.19 4.59 -5.21
N ASN A 64 7.19 3.74 -5.39
CA ASN A 64 7.46 3.13 -6.70
C ASN A 64 6.30 2.28 -7.19
N GLY A 65 5.74 1.42 -6.33
CA GLY A 65 4.57 0.62 -6.67
C GLY A 65 3.37 1.47 -7.06
N ALA A 66 3.14 2.58 -6.33
CA ALA A 66 2.09 3.53 -6.68
C ALA A 66 2.34 4.26 -8.01
N SER A 67 3.59 4.56 -8.35
CA SER A 67 3.97 5.18 -9.62
C SER A 67 3.92 4.21 -10.80
N GLU A 68 4.21 2.94 -10.58
CA GLU A 68 4.16 1.89 -11.62
C GLU A 68 2.71 1.54 -12.00
N ASP A 69 1.78 1.50 -11.05
CA ASP A 69 0.35 1.28 -11.29
C ASP A 69 -0.53 2.25 -10.50
N PRO A 70 -0.55 3.53 -10.91
CA PRO A 70 -1.29 4.55 -10.18
C PRO A 70 -2.81 4.30 -10.18
N LYS A 71 -3.36 3.70 -11.24
CA LYS A 71 -4.80 3.38 -11.32
C LYS A 71 -5.19 2.33 -10.30
N PHE A 72 -4.38 1.28 -10.17
CA PHE A 72 -4.58 0.25 -9.17
C PHE A 72 -4.48 0.81 -7.76
N HIS A 73 -3.46 1.62 -7.50
CA HIS A 73 -3.26 2.21 -6.18
C HIS A 73 -4.42 3.12 -5.76
N MET A 74 -4.92 3.97 -6.68
CA MET A 74 -6.10 4.80 -6.43
C MET A 74 -7.36 3.97 -6.24
N LEU A 75 -7.51 2.87 -6.97
CA LEU A 75 -8.62 1.92 -6.75
C LEU A 75 -8.57 1.33 -5.34
N MET A 76 -7.40 0.87 -4.88
CA MET A 76 -7.21 0.36 -3.52
C MET A 76 -7.62 1.41 -2.47
N MET A 77 -7.19 2.66 -2.63
CA MET A 77 -7.55 3.76 -1.72
C MET A 77 -9.06 4.02 -1.74
N ALA A 78 -9.66 4.10 -2.91
CA ALA A 78 -11.10 4.32 -3.04
C ALA A 78 -11.91 3.20 -2.37
N LEU A 79 -11.50 1.94 -2.52
CA LEU A 79 -12.12 0.80 -1.87
C LEU A 79 -11.92 0.83 -0.35
N PHE A 80 -10.72 1.17 0.12
CA PHE A 80 -10.42 1.26 1.55
C PHE A 80 -11.28 2.33 2.25
N TYR A 81 -11.45 3.50 1.61
CA TYR A 81 -12.28 4.58 2.16
C TYR A 81 -13.78 4.46 1.85
N SER A 82 -14.22 3.41 1.17
CA SER A 82 -15.65 3.19 0.83
C SER A 82 -16.54 2.83 2.03
N GLY A 83 -15.93 2.68 3.21
CA GLY A 83 -16.62 2.37 4.48
C GLY A 83 -16.58 0.89 4.85
N ARG A 84 -16.37 0.61 6.13
CA ARG A 84 -16.11 -0.74 6.68
C ARG A 84 -17.15 -1.80 6.34
N LYS A 85 -18.39 -1.42 6.04
CA LYS A 85 -19.48 -2.34 5.70
C LYS A 85 -19.57 -2.65 4.20
N SER A 86 -18.86 -1.92 3.36
CA SER A 86 -18.89 -2.12 1.91
C SER A 86 -18.18 -3.41 1.49
N GLU A 87 -18.60 -4.00 0.37
CA GLU A 87 -17.87 -5.12 -0.25
C GLU A 87 -16.45 -4.71 -0.63
N GLY A 88 -16.30 -3.49 -1.19
CA GLY A 88 -15.00 -2.96 -1.60
C GLY A 88 -14.00 -2.93 -0.45
N PHE A 89 -14.40 -2.37 0.71
CA PHE A 89 -13.54 -2.38 1.90
C PHE A 89 -13.15 -3.80 2.32
N ARG A 90 -14.12 -4.71 2.41
CA ARG A 90 -13.83 -6.10 2.84
C ARG A 90 -12.89 -6.82 1.89
N THR A 91 -12.96 -6.50 0.60
CA THR A 91 -12.08 -7.12 -0.40
C THR A 91 -10.65 -6.57 -0.35
N VAL A 92 -10.47 -5.26 -0.15
CA VAL A 92 -9.15 -4.63 -0.13
C VAL A 92 -8.46 -4.70 1.23
N TYR A 93 -9.22 -4.76 2.32
CA TYR A 93 -8.68 -4.70 3.69
C TYR A 93 -7.58 -5.73 3.97
N PRO A 94 -7.68 -7.01 3.56
CA PRO A 94 -6.61 -7.97 3.79
C PRO A 94 -5.25 -7.58 3.20
N MET A 95 -5.24 -6.81 2.11
CA MET A 95 -4.00 -6.34 1.47
C MET A 95 -3.38 -5.19 2.26
N ILE A 96 -4.21 -4.24 2.69
CA ILE A 96 -3.78 -3.12 3.55
C ILE A 96 -3.30 -3.66 4.90
N ASP A 97 -3.98 -4.64 5.44
CA ASP A 97 -3.64 -5.29 6.70
C ASP A 97 -2.28 -6.02 6.64
N ARG A 98 -1.97 -6.69 5.52
CA ARG A 98 -0.65 -7.31 5.31
C ARG A 98 0.47 -6.27 5.27
N PHE A 99 0.26 -5.15 4.59
CA PHE A 99 1.24 -4.05 4.61
C PHE A 99 1.42 -3.45 6.01
N TYR A 100 0.32 -3.28 6.75
CA TYR A 100 0.38 -2.84 8.14
C TYR A 100 1.18 -3.80 9.02
N HIS A 101 0.91 -5.11 8.94
CA HIS A 101 1.64 -6.10 9.72
C HIS A 101 3.12 -6.20 9.33
N LEU A 102 3.45 -6.04 8.06
CA LEU A 102 4.85 -5.92 7.63
C LEU A 102 5.55 -4.76 8.35
N CYS A 103 4.89 -3.62 8.49
CA CYS A 103 5.43 -2.50 9.28
C CYS A 103 5.54 -2.83 10.77
N VAL A 104 4.56 -3.53 11.37
CA VAL A 104 4.63 -4.00 12.76
C VAL A 104 5.86 -4.88 12.98
N ASP A 105 6.06 -5.89 12.11
CA ASP A 105 7.19 -6.81 12.19
C ASP A 105 8.55 -6.09 12.10
N VAL A 106 8.64 -5.06 11.27
CA VAL A 106 9.85 -4.21 11.18
C VAL A 106 10.14 -3.53 12.51
N PHE A 107 9.14 -2.97 13.18
CA PHE A 107 9.31 -2.31 14.49
C PHE A 107 9.52 -3.31 15.61
N ASP A 108 8.90 -4.49 15.56
CA ASP A 108 9.13 -5.57 16.53
C ASP A 108 10.57 -6.06 16.49
N ASN A 109 11.07 -6.35 15.29
CA ASN A 109 12.45 -6.80 15.09
C ASN A 109 13.49 -5.74 15.46
N ALA A 110 13.11 -4.48 15.43
CA ALA A 110 13.96 -3.35 15.76
C ALA A 110 13.89 -2.88 17.22
N SER A 111 13.08 -3.53 18.03
CA SER A 111 12.82 -3.08 19.42
C SER A 111 14.09 -2.87 20.25
N ALA A 112 15.14 -3.65 20.02
CA ALA A 112 16.43 -3.51 20.70
C ALA A 112 17.23 -2.27 20.26
N GLU A 113 17.05 -1.80 19.01
CA GLU A 113 17.72 -0.61 18.46
C GLU A 113 16.95 0.67 18.84
N LEU A 114 15.63 0.55 18.97
CA LEU A 114 14.71 1.66 19.21
C LEU A 114 14.39 1.76 20.71
N GLY A 115 15.29 2.27 21.50
CA GLY A 115 15.27 2.29 22.98
C GLY A 115 14.00 2.79 23.66
N ASN A 116 12.95 3.13 22.93
CA ASN A 116 11.69 3.67 23.48
C ASN A 116 10.43 3.10 22.80
N MET A 117 10.45 1.85 22.38
CA MET A 117 9.24 1.23 21.79
C MET A 117 8.15 0.98 22.83
N ASN A 118 8.48 0.41 24.00
CA ASN A 118 7.57 0.21 25.13
C ASN A 118 6.19 -0.38 24.72
N GLY A 119 6.16 -1.36 23.82
CA GLY A 119 4.92 -1.96 23.33
C GLY A 119 4.11 -1.09 22.35
N ARG A 120 4.73 -0.07 21.74
CA ARG A 120 4.05 0.85 20.79
C ARG A 120 4.31 0.53 19.32
N GLN A 121 4.77 -0.66 19.00
CA GLN A 121 5.08 -1.10 17.62
C GLN A 121 3.90 -0.89 16.67
N GLU A 122 2.70 -1.34 17.08
CA GLU A 122 1.47 -1.15 16.32
C GLU A 122 1.15 0.34 16.09
N GLN A 123 1.35 1.18 17.11
CA GLN A 123 1.13 2.62 16.99
C GLN A 123 2.09 3.26 15.98
N PHE A 124 3.38 2.86 16.00
CA PHE A 124 4.35 3.35 15.03
C PHE A 124 4.07 2.81 13.63
N ALA A 125 3.62 1.56 13.49
CA ALA A 125 3.22 0.99 12.21
C ALA A 125 2.03 1.74 11.60
N VAL A 126 1.00 2.06 12.39
CA VAL A 126 -0.13 2.92 11.97
C VAL A 126 0.36 4.30 11.54
N GLY A 127 1.25 4.92 12.34
CA GLY A 127 1.82 6.23 12.00
C GLY A 127 2.60 6.20 10.70
N PHE A 128 3.48 5.23 10.53
CA PHE A 128 4.32 5.11 9.35
C PHE A 128 3.51 4.81 8.08
N SER A 129 2.68 3.76 8.10
CA SER A 129 1.83 3.43 6.95
C SER A 129 0.84 4.55 6.61
N GLY A 130 0.28 5.19 7.65
CA GLY A 130 -0.63 6.32 7.50
C GLY A 130 0.03 7.53 6.83
N ILE A 131 1.28 7.87 7.22
CA ILE A 131 2.04 8.95 6.59
C ILE A 131 2.25 8.65 5.10
N LEU A 132 2.68 7.44 4.73
CA LEU A 132 2.91 7.09 3.33
C LEU A 132 1.63 7.20 2.50
N MET A 133 0.54 6.59 2.98
CA MET A 133 -0.75 6.60 2.30
C MET A 133 -1.30 8.02 2.16
N HIS A 134 -1.26 8.82 3.24
CA HIS A 134 -1.79 10.17 3.22
C HIS A 134 -0.93 11.12 2.38
N TYR A 135 0.40 11.00 2.47
CA TYR A 135 1.32 11.78 1.63
C TYR A 135 1.03 11.56 0.15
N LEU A 136 0.88 10.30 -0.25
CA LEU A 136 0.53 9.95 -1.63
C LEU A 136 -0.79 10.60 -2.06
N MET A 137 -1.83 10.51 -1.24
CA MET A 137 -3.13 11.12 -1.54
C MET A 137 -3.07 12.63 -1.70
N MET A 138 -2.24 13.31 -0.90
CA MET A 138 -2.10 14.78 -0.96
C MET A 138 -1.20 15.25 -2.09
N THR A 139 -0.25 14.41 -2.55
CA THR A 139 0.72 14.78 -3.58
C THR A 139 0.36 14.27 -4.97
N ALA A 140 -0.61 13.36 -5.08
CA ALA A 140 -1.06 12.80 -6.36
C ALA A 140 -1.67 13.82 -7.35
N GLY A 141 -1.83 15.08 -6.95
CA GLY A 141 -2.32 16.15 -7.81
C GLY A 141 -3.79 15.98 -8.23
N ASP A 142 -4.15 16.56 -9.38
CA ASP A 142 -5.47 16.37 -9.95
C ASP A 142 -5.63 14.89 -10.38
N GLN A 143 -6.60 14.20 -9.80
CA GLN A 143 -6.89 12.76 -10.02
C GLN A 143 -7.15 12.39 -11.49
N SER A 144 -7.25 13.37 -12.37
CA SER A 144 -7.43 13.13 -13.81
C SER A 144 -6.16 12.67 -14.54
N ASP A 145 -4.96 12.95 -13.98
CA ASP A 145 -3.68 12.57 -14.60
C ASP A 145 -2.72 11.94 -13.57
N LEU A 146 -2.92 10.66 -13.30
CA LEU A 146 -2.07 9.87 -12.41
C LEU A 146 -0.73 9.45 -13.07
N SER A 147 -0.53 9.75 -14.36
CA SER A 147 0.68 9.35 -15.10
C SER A 147 1.95 10.05 -14.63
N ASN A 148 1.80 11.17 -13.90
CA ASN A 148 2.89 11.98 -13.37
C ASN A 148 3.14 11.80 -11.87
N LEU A 149 2.64 10.72 -11.28
CA LEU A 149 2.84 10.42 -9.86
C LEU A 149 4.30 10.00 -9.62
N VAL A 150 5.14 10.95 -9.32
CA VAL A 150 6.57 10.71 -8.99
C VAL A 150 6.88 11.33 -7.65
N VAL A 151 7.21 10.49 -6.67
CA VAL A 151 7.77 10.94 -5.39
C VAL A 151 9.29 10.80 -5.46
N ARG A 152 10.02 11.92 -5.38
CA ARG A 152 11.48 11.95 -5.52
C ARG A 152 12.16 11.34 -4.30
N ASP A 153 13.36 10.80 -4.48
CA ASP A 153 14.17 10.19 -3.42
C ASP A 153 14.37 11.12 -2.21
N GLU A 154 14.60 12.40 -2.49
CA GLU A 154 14.78 13.41 -1.45
C GLU A 154 13.51 13.61 -0.61
N GLU A 155 12.34 13.55 -1.22
CA GLU A 155 11.04 13.68 -0.53
C GLU A 155 10.78 12.46 0.34
N VAL A 156 11.08 11.27 -0.15
CA VAL A 156 10.99 10.02 0.63
C VAL A 156 11.94 10.07 1.82
N TYR A 157 13.18 10.51 1.61
CA TYR A 157 14.15 10.65 2.69
C TYR A 157 13.65 11.63 3.77
N ARG A 158 13.18 12.81 3.38
CA ARG A 158 12.66 13.82 4.31
C ARG A 158 11.46 13.28 5.11
N LEU A 159 10.57 12.55 4.46
CA LEU A 159 9.39 11.97 5.11
C LEU A 159 9.78 10.96 6.18
N VAL A 160 10.71 10.06 5.87
CA VAL A 160 11.22 9.06 6.82
C VAL A 160 12.02 9.73 7.93
N HIS A 161 12.86 10.72 7.61
CA HIS A 161 13.60 11.49 8.60
C HIS A 161 12.67 12.20 9.59
N GLN A 162 11.63 12.87 9.07
CA GLN A 162 10.62 13.52 9.92
C GLN A 162 9.88 12.51 10.81
N PHE A 163 9.55 11.34 10.29
CA PHE A 163 8.93 10.28 11.09
C PHE A 163 9.82 9.79 12.21
N MET A 164 11.11 9.57 11.94
CA MET A 164 12.07 9.04 12.89
C MET A 164 12.47 10.05 13.98
N TYR A 165 12.64 11.31 13.61
CA TYR A 165 13.24 12.31 14.48
C TYR A 165 12.28 13.43 14.90
N GLY A 166 11.12 13.55 14.28
CA GLY A 166 10.12 14.58 14.58
C GLY A 166 10.52 15.97 14.10
N ILE A 167 9.81 16.99 14.63
CA ILE A 167 10.01 18.40 14.24
C ILE A 167 11.04 19.13 15.09
N TYR A 168 11.52 18.51 16.16
CA TYR A 168 12.49 19.10 17.11
C TYR A 168 13.94 18.57 16.89
N SER A 169 14.18 17.86 15.80
CA SER A 169 15.50 17.32 15.46
C SER A 169 16.28 18.22 14.53
#